data_af6969953c93d09d9f057f1111477760
#
_entry.id   af6969953c93d09d9f057f1111477760
#
_cell.length_a   1.000
_cell.length_b   1.000
_cell.length_c   1.000
_cell.angle_alpha   90.00
_cell.angle_beta   90.00
_cell.angle_gamma   90.00
#
_symmetry.space_group_name_H-M   'P 1'
#
loop_
_entity.id
_entity.type
_entity.pdbx_description
1 polymer ?
#
loop_
_entity_poly.entity_id
_entity_poly.type
_entity_poly.pdbx_seq_one_letter_code
_entity_poly.pdbx_strand_id
1 'polypeptide(L)'
;MPNIKFRASRRTLTSHAGLSIIGQCFEIAGVDSIDSRFPTTLGMRTSDVIKSYLGLLCLGMSDYDAVENFRRDKPFQQLLTLQKVPSAATLRQRLEKLAANDLQARTATWSTTLLSLIEAPITAETTHVCLDIDTFVMDNSNSKKEGVSRTYQKVDGYTPIAAYLGNEGWCLGLELRPGKQHTMKESNAFLERVLPRAQCLTKQPILLREDSGFDSQAHLALLEQQRQVFADEGRRLDYVVKWNPRGSATADRDTWLAVAADYWEELRPGKRQALWTQTVSIHDDNKTEYVVQRVMRLVERTADRDGQLLLEPDYELEGWWTSLDEAPEAVIKRYQAHATHEQFHSEIKTDLDLERLPSGKFATNDLILHLAQLAYNILRLMGQLGMTGELSPVRHPAKRRRLRTVLQELVHRAALVIHKARQIIPRLRAGHRTHDGVEHLAKPPALSTRNAMLTVNRRHSIHKQFQATRDRQICRAWRVERHDKTGRQHRSARWVLAITGLRKPTCTGRMIKKCSLAVIGKVSAPASRIQVIVTTSFFLWLSVWRFCQRPCSTKSFIFLPSTSFFSA
;
A
#
# COMPACT_ATOMS: atom_id res chain seq x y z
N MET A 1 -14.86 -24.74 48.93
CA MET A 1 -14.11 -24.08 47.81
C MET A 1 -12.68 -24.60 47.82
N PRO A 2 -12.04 -24.84 46.68
CA PRO A 2 -10.64 -25.26 46.67
C PRO A 2 -9.74 -24.15 47.24
N ASN A 3 -8.74 -24.53 48.03
CA ASN A 3 -7.77 -23.59 48.61
C ASN A 3 -6.73 -23.22 47.55
N ILE A 4 -6.84 -22.02 46.96
CA ILE A 4 -5.94 -21.54 45.90
C ILE A 4 -4.75 -20.81 46.54
N LYS A 5 -3.54 -21.33 46.31
CA LYS A 5 -2.27 -20.71 46.76
C LYS A 5 -1.48 -20.19 45.60
N PHE A 6 -1.06 -18.92 45.60
CA PHE A 6 -0.14 -18.34 44.64
C PHE A 6 1.31 -18.58 45.08
N ARG A 7 2.16 -19.05 44.12
CA ARG A 7 3.59 -19.20 44.32
C ARG A 7 4.36 -18.57 43.16
N ALA A 8 5.41 -17.84 43.46
CA ALA A 8 6.34 -17.31 42.44
C ALA A 8 7.07 -18.45 41.75
N SER A 9 7.21 -18.36 40.41
CA SER A 9 7.99 -19.29 39.62
C SER A 9 9.30 -18.63 39.16
N ARG A 10 10.41 -19.40 39.23
CA ARG A 10 11.71 -18.97 38.64
C ARG A 10 11.77 -19.23 37.14
N ARG A 11 10.76 -19.88 36.54
CA ARG A 11 10.73 -20.19 35.11
C ARG A 11 10.33 -18.96 34.31
N THR A 12 10.97 -18.74 33.17
CA THR A 12 10.63 -17.66 32.26
C THR A 12 9.37 -18.02 31.48
N LEU A 13 8.28 -17.33 31.78
CA LEU A 13 6.97 -17.54 31.15
C LEU A 13 6.62 -16.36 30.28
N THR A 14 5.92 -16.60 29.18
CA THR A 14 5.30 -15.57 28.36
C THR A 14 3.81 -15.90 28.13
N SER A 15 2.97 -14.91 28.02
CA SER A 15 1.58 -15.03 27.55
C SER A 15 1.46 -14.78 26.03
N HIS A 16 2.57 -14.51 25.34
CA HIS A 16 2.60 -14.05 23.95
C HIS A 16 3.61 -14.85 23.13
N ALA A 17 3.51 -16.17 23.10
CA ALA A 17 4.45 -17.06 22.42
C ALA A 17 4.56 -16.76 20.90
N GLY A 18 3.48 -16.27 20.28
CA GLY A 18 3.47 -15.89 18.85
C GLY A 18 4.45 -14.76 18.50
N LEU A 19 4.94 -13.99 19.48
CA LEU A 19 5.99 -13.01 19.26
C LEU A 19 7.29 -13.64 18.69
N SER A 20 7.51 -14.94 18.91
CA SER A 20 8.65 -15.65 18.31
C SER A 20 8.57 -15.72 16.79
N ILE A 21 7.38 -15.91 16.24
CA ILE A 21 7.11 -15.93 14.79
C ILE A 21 7.16 -14.50 14.25
N ILE A 22 6.56 -13.54 14.96
CA ILE A 22 6.57 -12.13 14.61
C ILE A 22 8.00 -11.59 14.53
N GLY A 23 8.88 -11.94 15.50
CA GLY A 23 10.29 -11.57 15.48
C GLY A 23 11.04 -12.12 14.26
N GLN A 24 10.76 -13.38 13.85
CA GLN A 24 11.30 -13.96 12.62
C GLN A 24 10.82 -13.21 11.37
N CYS A 25 9.53 -12.82 11.32
CA CYS A 25 9.00 -12.01 10.23
C CYS A 25 9.70 -10.64 10.14
N PHE A 26 10.03 -10.00 11.27
CA PHE A 26 10.81 -8.75 11.27
C PHE A 26 12.21 -8.95 10.69
N GLU A 27 12.86 -10.06 10.99
CA GLU A 27 14.18 -10.42 10.46
C GLU A 27 14.11 -10.66 8.95
N ILE A 28 13.15 -11.45 8.48
CA ILE A 28 12.92 -11.72 7.05
C ILE A 28 12.59 -10.43 6.28
N ALA A 29 11.75 -9.57 6.83
CA ALA A 29 11.41 -8.27 6.26
C ALA A 29 12.61 -7.31 6.21
N GLY A 30 13.65 -7.57 7.02
CA GLY A 30 14.85 -6.74 7.10
C GLY A 30 14.63 -5.43 7.85
N VAL A 31 13.78 -5.42 8.90
CA VAL A 31 13.47 -4.22 9.69
C VAL A 31 14.72 -3.60 10.30
N ASP A 32 15.70 -4.39 10.73
CA ASP A 32 16.97 -3.91 11.30
C ASP A 32 17.80 -3.07 10.32
N SER A 33 17.53 -3.13 9.02
CA SER A 33 18.20 -2.28 8.02
C SER A 33 17.96 -0.78 8.24
N ILE A 34 16.98 -0.40 9.06
CA ILE A 34 16.71 1.00 9.41
C ILE A 34 17.86 1.63 10.18
N ASP A 35 18.61 0.86 10.97
CA ASP A 35 19.73 1.37 11.78
C ASP A 35 20.88 1.91 10.92
N SER A 36 21.05 1.42 9.69
CA SER A 36 22.05 1.94 8.75
C SER A 36 21.70 3.33 8.24
N ARG A 37 20.40 3.68 8.16
CA ARG A 37 19.92 5.01 7.73
C ARG A 37 19.83 6.00 8.89
N PHE A 38 19.46 5.51 10.06
CA PHE A 38 19.29 6.30 11.28
C PHE A 38 20.19 5.76 12.37
N PRO A 39 21.54 5.85 12.18
CA PRO A 39 22.48 5.35 13.15
C PRO A 39 22.36 6.14 14.45
N THR A 40 22.43 5.43 15.56
CA THR A 40 22.50 6.03 16.90
C THR A 40 23.86 5.72 17.50
N THR A 41 24.67 6.74 17.76
CA THR A 41 25.98 6.61 18.38
C THR A 41 25.87 6.35 19.88
N LEU A 42 24.86 6.91 20.52
CA LEU A 42 24.54 6.75 21.94
C LEU A 42 23.05 6.54 22.13
N GLY A 43 22.68 5.53 22.90
CA GLY A 43 21.29 5.30 23.26
C GLY A 43 20.64 4.11 22.55
N MET A 44 19.32 4.16 22.38
CA MET A 44 18.52 3.06 21.86
C MET A 44 18.54 3.01 20.32
N ARG A 45 18.74 1.83 19.73
CA ARG A 45 18.69 1.63 18.27
C ARG A 45 17.31 2.03 17.71
N THR A 46 17.30 2.53 16.47
CA THR A 46 16.05 2.87 15.79
C THR A 46 15.22 1.62 15.53
N SER A 47 15.87 0.49 15.18
CA SER A 47 15.19 -0.80 15.02
C SER A 47 14.50 -1.26 16.31
N ASP A 48 15.10 -1.06 17.49
CA ASP A 48 14.45 -1.41 18.76
C ASP A 48 13.16 -0.62 19.00
N VAL A 49 13.14 0.66 18.63
CA VAL A 49 11.94 1.52 18.74
C VAL A 49 10.84 1.01 17.79
N ILE A 50 11.19 0.80 16.52
CA ILE A 50 10.25 0.34 15.48
C ILE A 50 9.72 -1.06 15.81
N LYS A 51 10.60 -2.01 16.14
CA LYS A 51 10.18 -3.40 16.46
C LYS A 51 9.36 -3.47 17.75
N SER A 52 9.64 -2.61 18.73
CA SER A 52 8.79 -2.53 19.94
C SER A 52 7.37 -2.11 19.60
N TYR A 53 7.20 -1.07 18.77
CA TYR A 53 5.87 -0.61 18.38
C TYR A 53 5.16 -1.59 17.45
N LEU A 54 5.85 -2.15 16.47
CA LEU A 54 5.33 -3.24 15.64
C LEU A 54 4.88 -4.44 16.49
N GLY A 55 5.65 -4.78 17.53
CA GLY A 55 5.28 -5.82 18.49
C GLY A 55 3.97 -5.51 19.21
N LEU A 56 3.76 -4.26 19.64
CA LEU A 56 2.48 -3.83 20.23
C LEU A 56 1.34 -3.95 19.22
N LEU A 57 1.49 -3.46 18.01
CA LEU A 57 0.47 -3.60 16.95
C LEU A 57 0.14 -5.06 16.67
N CYS A 58 1.14 -5.95 16.64
CA CYS A 58 0.94 -7.38 16.51
C CYS A 58 0.32 -8.05 17.75
N LEU A 59 0.17 -7.33 18.85
CA LEU A 59 -0.60 -7.74 20.04
C LEU A 59 -2.00 -7.10 20.07
N GLY A 60 -2.38 -6.32 19.05
CA GLY A 60 -3.64 -5.57 19.02
C GLY A 60 -3.66 -4.38 20.00
N MET A 61 -2.52 -3.73 20.20
CA MET A 61 -2.35 -2.59 21.09
C MET A 61 -1.75 -1.41 20.32
N SER A 62 -2.48 -0.31 20.21
CA SER A 62 -2.01 0.89 19.49
C SER A 62 -1.45 1.99 20.39
N ASP A 63 -1.84 2.02 21.66
CA ASP A 63 -1.41 3.04 22.60
C ASP A 63 0.08 2.88 22.98
N TYR A 64 0.79 3.99 22.99
CA TYR A 64 2.20 4.04 23.40
C TYR A 64 2.42 3.55 24.82
N ASP A 65 1.49 3.81 25.73
CA ASP A 65 1.61 3.47 27.15
C ASP A 65 1.58 1.94 27.38
N ALA A 66 1.03 1.18 26.43
CA ALA A 66 1.05 -0.28 26.47
C ALA A 66 2.50 -0.85 26.53
N VAL A 67 3.50 -0.14 26.02
CA VAL A 67 4.91 -0.58 26.05
C VAL A 67 5.46 -0.69 27.47
N GLU A 68 4.92 0.07 28.44
CA GLU A 68 5.39 0.05 29.82
C GLU A 68 5.25 -1.34 30.47
N ASN A 69 4.24 -2.11 30.07
CA ASN A 69 4.03 -3.49 30.53
C ASN A 69 5.18 -4.42 30.10
N PHE A 70 5.89 -4.09 29.02
CA PHE A 70 6.92 -4.93 28.41
C PHE A 70 8.36 -4.46 28.70
N ARG A 71 8.56 -3.32 29.36
CA ARG A 71 9.91 -2.77 29.61
C ARG A 71 10.82 -3.70 30.42
N ARG A 72 10.25 -4.53 31.29
CA ARG A 72 10.98 -5.53 32.10
C ARG A 72 10.68 -6.96 31.67
N ASP A 73 9.88 -7.14 30.62
CA ASP A 73 9.54 -8.45 30.09
C ASP A 73 10.67 -8.97 29.20
N LYS A 74 11.45 -9.89 29.78
CA LYS A 74 12.56 -10.53 29.05
C LYS A 74 12.09 -11.34 27.82
N PRO A 75 11.03 -12.14 27.88
CA PRO A 75 10.46 -12.79 26.70
C PRO A 75 10.14 -11.83 25.57
N PHE A 76 9.44 -10.72 25.83
CA PHE A 76 9.13 -9.72 24.80
C PHE A 76 10.41 -9.21 24.12
N GLN A 77 11.41 -8.85 24.92
CA GLN A 77 12.69 -8.37 24.41
C GLN A 77 13.40 -9.44 23.56
N GLN A 78 13.43 -10.68 24.03
CA GLN A 78 14.18 -11.76 23.36
C GLN A 78 13.49 -12.28 22.11
N LEU A 79 12.15 -12.47 22.16
CA LEU A 79 11.37 -12.99 21.02
C LEU A 79 11.33 -12.02 19.86
N LEU A 80 11.38 -10.70 20.13
CA LEU A 80 11.47 -9.65 19.10
C LEU A 80 12.92 -9.24 18.76
N THR A 81 13.93 -9.91 19.33
CA THR A 81 15.36 -9.62 19.10
C THR A 81 15.75 -8.17 19.40
N LEU A 82 15.19 -7.59 20.47
CA LEU A 82 15.47 -6.23 20.93
C LEU A 82 16.70 -6.19 21.84
N GLN A 83 17.52 -5.15 21.72
CA GLN A 83 18.54 -4.87 22.74
C GLN A 83 17.93 -4.20 23.96
N LYS A 84 16.93 -3.31 23.73
CA LYS A 84 16.27 -2.57 24.80
C LYS A 84 14.84 -2.21 24.39
N VAL A 85 13.90 -2.26 25.35
CA VAL A 85 12.52 -1.81 25.16
C VAL A 85 12.42 -0.33 25.56
N PRO A 86 11.85 0.55 24.70
CA PRO A 86 11.68 1.97 25.00
C PRO A 86 10.66 2.23 26.12
N SER A 87 10.72 3.39 26.74
CA SER A 87 9.58 3.91 27.50
C SER A 87 8.53 4.49 26.54
N ALA A 88 7.30 4.66 27.02
CA ALA A 88 6.21 5.31 26.25
C ALA A 88 6.61 6.70 25.75
N ALA A 89 7.26 7.49 26.59
CA ALA A 89 7.76 8.82 26.21
C ALA A 89 8.83 8.74 25.10
N THR A 90 9.79 7.79 25.23
CA THR A 90 10.80 7.57 24.19
C THR A 90 10.17 7.10 22.89
N LEU A 91 9.20 6.19 22.95
CA LEU A 91 8.50 5.65 21.80
C LEU A 91 7.79 6.79 21.03
N ARG A 92 7.01 7.61 21.74
CA ARG A 92 6.31 8.78 21.18
C ARG A 92 7.26 9.76 20.51
N GLN A 93 8.30 10.21 21.22
CA GLN A 93 9.26 11.19 20.69
C GLN A 93 10.05 10.66 19.48
N ARG A 94 10.44 9.38 19.53
CA ARG A 94 11.22 8.78 18.44
C ARG A 94 10.38 8.54 17.19
N LEU A 95 9.14 8.07 17.31
CA LEU A 95 8.23 7.91 16.17
C LEU A 95 7.89 9.25 15.54
N GLU A 96 7.66 10.30 16.34
CA GLU A 96 7.44 11.65 15.86
C GLU A 96 8.63 12.19 15.05
N LYS A 97 9.85 11.97 15.54
CA LYS A 97 11.08 12.34 14.82
C LYS A 97 11.29 11.53 13.54
N LEU A 98 10.92 10.24 13.53
CA LEU A 98 11.04 9.38 12.37
C LEU A 98 10.01 9.70 11.29
N ALA A 99 8.80 10.10 11.68
CA ALA A 99 7.73 10.50 10.77
C ALA A 99 8.12 11.69 9.87
N ALA A 100 9.01 12.57 10.35
CA ALA A 100 9.52 13.69 9.57
C ALA A 100 10.54 13.29 8.47
N ASN A 101 10.88 12.00 8.31
CA ASN A 101 12.00 11.53 7.47
C ASN A 101 11.59 10.53 6.38
N ASP A 102 10.39 10.61 5.83
CA ASP A 102 9.90 9.77 4.72
C ASP A 102 10.20 8.27 4.91
N LEU A 103 9.75 7.71 6.03
CA LEU A 103 9.92 6.29 6.36
C LEU A 103 8.88 5.39 5.65
N GLN A 104 7.81 5.96 5.14
CA GLN A 104 6.66 5.27 4.57
C GLN A 104 7.03 4.31 3.43
N ALA A 105 7.86 4.77 2.49
CA ALA A 105 8.30 3.93 1.36
C ALA A 105 9.06 2.67 1.81
N ARG A 106 9.78 2.74 2.95
CA ARG A 106 10.53 1.60 3.50
C ARG A 106 9.64 0.59 4.19
N THR A 107 8.64 1.04 4.93
CA THR A 107 7.69 0.13 5.59
C THR A 107 6.94 -0.69 4.55
N ALA A 108 6.51 -0.07 3.46
CA ALA A 108 5.92 -0.76 2.33
C ALA A 108 6.88 -1.77 1.67
N THR A 109 8.18 -1.43 1.58
CA THR A 109 9.20 -2.36 1.08
C THR A 109 9.37 -3.55 2.02
N TRP A 110 9.36 -3.38 3.35
CA TRP A 110 9.44 -4.49 4.30
C TRP A 110 8.28 -5.45 4.12
N SER A 111 7.07 -4.93 3.98
CA SER A 111 5.87 -5.74 3.77
C SER A 111 5.95 -6.54 2.47
N THR A 112 6.28 -5.91 1.36
CA THR A 112 6.42 -6.58 0.06
C THR A 112 7.56 -7.60 0.08
N THR A 113 8.69 -7.27 0.73
CA THR A 113 9.83 -8.20 0.90
C THR A 113 9.42 -9.43 1.68
N LEU A 114 8.72 -9.26 2.82
CA LEU A 114 8.24 -10.38 3.63
C LEU A 114 7.36 -11.32 2.80
N LEU A 115 6.32 -10.76 2.15
CA LEU A 115 5.36 -11.56 1.38
C LEU A 115 6.00 -12.28 0.20
N SER A 116 6.93 -11.62 -0.50
CA SER A 116 7.65 -12.21 -1.63
C SER A 116 8.63 -13.30 -1.21
N LEU A 117 9.36 -13.12 -0.08
CA LEU A 117 10.35 -14.10 0.37
C LEU A 117 9.72 -15.37 0.95
N ILE A 118 8.52 -15.25 1.53
CA ILE A 118 7.77 -16.39 2.06
C ILE A 118 6.89 -17.02 0.98
N GLU A 119 6.82 -16.44 -0.21
CA GLU A 119 5.92 -16.88 -1.27
C GLU A 119 4.46 -16.95 -0.76
N ALA A 120 4.00 -15.82 -0.19
CA ALA A 120 2.68 -15.74 0.43
C ALA A 120 1.58 -16.23 -0.54
N PRO A 121 0.64 -17.06 -0.09
CA PRO A 121 -0.42 -17.57 -0.96
C PRO A 121 -1.27 -16.43 -1.51
N ILE A 122 -1.49 -16.38 -2.82
CA ILE A 122 -2.31 -15.40 -3.51
C ILE A 122 -3.27 -16.15 -4.41
N THR A 123 -4.56 -16.09 -4.06
CA THR A 123 -5.60 -16.82 -4.78
C THR A 123 -6.29 -15.90 -5.79
N ALA A 124 -6.33 -16.36 -7.05
CA ALA A 124 -7.11 -15.71 -8.07
C ALA A 124 -8.61 -15.97 -7.88
N GLU A 125 -9.42 -14.97 -8.17
CA GLU A 125 -10.85 -15.11 -8.34
C GLU A 125 -11.13 -15.35 -9.83
N THR A 126 -11.50 -16.57 -10.18
CA THR A 126 -11.61 -17.01 -11.57
C THR A 126 -10.27 -16.92 -12.32
N THR A 127 -10.08 -15.90 -13.16
CA THR A 127 -8.89 -15.70 -14.01
C THR A 127 -7.95 -14.59 -13.51
N HIS A 128 -8.38 -13.78 -12.52
CA HIS A 128 -7.64 -12.62 -12.06
C HIS A 128 -7.39 -12.68 -10.56
N VAL A 129 -6.28 -12.11 -10.14
CA VAL A 129 -6.04 -11.72 -8.75
C VAL A 129 -6.65 -10.33 -8.55
N CYS A 130 -7.60 -10.21 -7.62
CA CYS A 130 -8.24 -8.94 -7.35
C CYS A 130 -7.30 -7.99 -6.58
N LEU A 131 -7.31 -6.73 -6.97
CA LEU A 131 -6.69 -5.61 -6.26
C LEU A 131 -7.80 -4.62 -5.91
N ASP A 132 -8.20 -4.63 -4.64
CA ASP A 132 -9.27 -3.78 -4.14
C ASP A 132 -8.68 -2.51 -3.53
N ILE A 133 -9.12 -1.34 -3.99
CA ILE A 133 -8.72 -0.04 -3.45
C ILE A 133 -9.97 0.68 -2.95
N ASP A 134 -9.89 1.19 -1.72
CA ASP A 134 -10.99 1.94 -1.13
C ASP A 134 -10.51 2.88 -0.02
N THR A 135 -11.36 3.86 0.32
CA THR A 135 -11.21 4.75 1.47
C THR A 135 -12.21 4.37 2.56
N PHE A 136 -11.78 4.44 3.80
CA PHE A 136 -12.64 4.12 4.93
C PHE A 136 -12.54 5.16 6.05
N VAL A 137 -13.62 5.32 6.81
CA VAL A 137 -13.67 6.30 7.89
C VAL A 137 -13.11 5.71 9.17
N MET A 138 -12.21 6.48 9.83
CA MET A 138 -11.74 6.28 11.19
C MET A 138 -12.30 7.40 12.08
N ASP A 139 -13.20 7.07 13.00
CA ASP A 139 -13.81 8.03 13.90
C ASP A 139 -12.81 8.51 14.95
N ASN A 140 -12.47 9.78 14.89
CA ASN A 140 -11.65 10.48 15.86
C ASN A 140 -12.38 11.72 16.42
N SER A 141 -13.70 11.65 16.49
CA SER A 141 -14.55 12.67 17.08
C SER A 141 -14.11 13.03 18.51
N ASN A 142 -14.36 14.26 18.91
CA ASN A 142 -13.95 14.81 20.21
C ASN A 142 -12.42 14.85 20.41
N SER A 143 -11.63 14.83 19.33
CA SER A 143 -10.18 15.03 19.39
C SER A 143 -9.74 16.26 18.60
N LYS A 144 -8.64 16.90 19.04
CA LYS A 144 -8.01 18.05 18.36
C LYS A 144 -6.76 17.64 17.59
N LYS A 145 -6.71 16.40 17.06
CA LYS A 145 -5.57 15.90 16.31
C LYS A 145 -5.48 16.58 14.94
N GLU A 146 -4.27 16.78 14.45
CA GLU A 146 -4.02 17.32 13.12
C GLU A 146 -4.69 16.48 12.02
N GLY A 147 -5.36 17.12 11.06
CA GLY A 147 -6.02 16.45 9.93
C GLY A 147 -7.41 15.88 10.24
N VAL A 148 -7.84 15.82 11.50
CA VAL A 148 -9.21 15.46 11.86
C VAL A 148 -10.15 16.53 11.30
N SER A 149 -11.14 16.07 10.54
CA SER A 149 -12.13 16.94 9.91
C SER A 149 -13.38 16.13 9.56
N ARG A 150 -14.46 16.82 9.17
CA ARG A 150 -15.73 16.19 8.83
C ARG A 150 -15.60 15.25 7.65
N THR A 151 -15.93 13.98 7.84
CA THR A 151 -15.91 12.92 6.82
C THR A 151 -17.23 12.87 6.04
N TYR A 152 -17.27 12.10 4.94
CA TYR A 152 -18.50 11.85 4.19
C TYR A 152 -19.58 11.11 5.02
N GLN A 153 -19.18 10.35 6.04
CA GLN A 153 -20.11 9.71 6.99
C GLN A 153 -20.59 10.64 8.10
N LYS A 154 -20.30 11.95 8.01
CA LYS A 154 -20.73 12.99 8.96
C LYS A 154 -20.20 12.78 10.39
N VAL A 155 -19.05 12.14 10.56
CA VAL A 155 -18.26 12.08 11.80
C VAL A 155 -16.95 12.83 11.61
N ASP A 156 -16.34 13.32 12.69
CA ASP A 156 -15.04 13.97 12.62
C ASP A 156 -13.95 12.93 12.77
N GLY A 157 -13.07 12.83 11.76
CA GLY A 157 -12.08 11.77 11.74
C GLY A 157 -11.11 11.88 10.58
N TYR A 158 -10.63 10.73 10.15
CA TYR A 158 -9.76 10.54 8.99
C TYR A 158 -10.44 9.66 7.95
N THR A 159 -9.98 9.75 6.70
CA THR A 159 -10.41 8.88 5.60
C THR A 159 -9.19 8.24 4.92
N PRO A 160 -8.45 7.33 5.61
CA PRO A 160 -7.33 6.65 4.98
C PRO A 160 -7.74 5.88 3.74
N ILE A 161 -6.77 5.71 2.82
CA ILE A 161 -6.90 4.84 1.65
C ILE A 161 -6.12 3.56 1.87
N ALA A 162 -6.68 2.44 1.44
CA ALA A 162 -6.04 1.13 1.51
C ALA A 162 -6.14 0.39 0.18
N ALA A 163 -5.17 -0.51 -0.06
CA ALA A 163 -5.14 -1.42 -1.20
C ALA A 163 -4.91 -2.86 -0.71
N TYR A 164 -5.75 -3.79 -1.16
CA TYR A 164 -5.68 -5.20 -0.78
C TYR A 164 -5.58 -6.10 -1.99
N LEU A 165 -4.65 -7.05 -1.98
CA LEU A 165 -4.39 -7.99 -3.05
C LEU A 165 -4.87 -9.41 -2.68
N GLY A 166 -5.60 -10.03 -3.60
CA GLY A 166 -6.07 -11.41 -3.52
C GLY A 166 -7.19 -11.61 -2.49
N ASN A 167 -7.78 -12.79 -2.50
CA ASN A 167 -8.84 -13.16 -1.56
C ASN A 167 -8.36 -13.19 -0.10
N GLU A 168 -7.07 -13.34 0.11
CA GLU A 168 -6.42 -13.27 1.41
C GLU A 168 -6.41 -11.85 1.97
N GLY A 169 -6.47 -10.85 1.11
CA GLY A 169 -6.47 -9.43 1.47
C GLY A 169 -5.11 -8.95 1.96
N TRP A 170 -4.05 -9.21 1.20
CA TRP A 170 -2.71 -8.68 1.48
C TRP A 170 -2.68 -7.16 1.33
N CYS A 171 -2.43 -6.43 2.40
CA CYS A 171 -2.38 -4.98 2.37
C CYS A 171 -1.10 -4.48 1.67
N LEU A 172 -1.25 -3.86 0.49
CA LEU A 172 -0.15 -3.34 -0.31
C LEU A 172 0.07 -1.85 -0.13
N GLY A 173 -0.91 -1.14 0.38
CA GLY A 173 -0.85 0.28 0.67
C GLY A 173 -1.85 0.65 1.76
N LEU A 174 -1.44 1.54 2.67
CA LEU A 174 -2.28 2.10 3.72
C LEU A 174 -1.73 3.48 4.07
N GLU A 175 -2.44 4.53 3.68
CA GLU A 175 -2.02 5.92 3.84
C GLU A 175 -3.10 6.74 4.54
N LEU A 176 -2.69 7.60 5.48
CA LEU A 176 -3.60 8.47 6.21
C LEU A 176 -4.04 9.65 5.32
N ARG A 177 -5.31 10.02 5.41
CA ARG A 177 -5.88 11.18 4.74
C ARG A 177 -6.73 12.00 5.70
N PRO A 178 -6.75 13.34 5.58
CA PRO A 178 -7.68 14.17 6.33
C PRO A 178 -9.13 13.77 6.07
N GLY A 179 -10.00 13.87 7.08
CA GLY A 179 -11.39 13.43 6.96
C GLY A 179 -12.20 14.09 5.83
N LYS A 180 -11.91 15.35 5.50
CA LYS A 180 -12.55 16.09 4.41
C LYS A 180 -11.94 15.84 3.03
N GLN A 181 -10.88 15.02 2.93
CA GLN A 181 -10.22 14.79 1.66
C GLN A 181 -11.11 13.98 0.72
N HIS A 182 -11.32 14.48 -0.50
CA HIS A 182 -12.04 13.75 -1.52
C HIS A 182 -11.27 12.49 -1.94
N THR A 183 -11.98 11.39 -2.18
CA THR A 183 -11.39 10.08 -2.53
C THR A 183 -10.36 10.19 -3.65
N MET A 184 -10.67 10.91 -4.73
CA MET A 184 -9.77 11.04 -5.89
C MET A 184 -8.48 11.82 -5.63
N LYS A 185 -8.44 12.68 -4.60
CA LYS A 185 -7.24 13.47 -4.33
C LYS A 185 -6.08 12.55 -3.98
N GLU A 186 -5.01 12.59 -4.78
CA GLU A 186 -3.78 11.77 -4.64
C GLU A 186 -3.98 10.25 -4.87
N SER A 187 -5.16 9.81 -5.31
CA SER A 187 -5.42 8.39 -5.55
C SER A 187 -4.65 7.84 -6.75
N ASN A 188 -4.47 8.63 -7.81
CA ASN A 188 -3.63 8.24 -8.94
C ASN A 188 -2.19 7.95 -8.51
N ALA A 189 -1.59 8.85 -7.72
CA ALA A 189 -0.25 8.64 -7.18
C ALA A 189 -0.16 7.46 -6.21
N PHE A 190 -1.23 7.18 -5.46
CA PHE A 190 -1.31 5.98 -4.62
C PHE A 190 -1.34 4.71 -5.46
N LEU A 191 -2.17 4.66 -6.50
CA LEU A 191 -2.25 3.53 -7.43
C LEU A 191 -0.90 3.24 -8.09
N GLU A 192 -0.20 4.27 -8.58
CA GLU A 192 1.14 4.14 -9.18
C GLU A 192 2.18 3.56 -8.21
N ARG A 193 2.03 3.76 -6.89
CA ARG A 193 2.88 3.13 -5.87
C ARG A 193 2.49 1.69 -5.56
N VAL A 194 1.21 1.35 -5.68
CA VAL A 194 0.67 0.03 -5.33
C VAL A 194 0.85 -0.98 -6.44
N LEU A 195 0.62 -0.61 -7.71
CA LEU A 195 0.71 -1.53 -8.85
C LEU A 195 2.07 -2.25 -8.95
N PRO A 196 3.24 -1.60 -8.82
CA PRO A 196 4.52 -2.30 -8.83
C PRO A 196 4.68 -3.30 -7.69
N ARG A 197 4.06 -3.04 -6.51
CA ARG A 197 4.08 -3.98 -5.38
C ARG A 197 3.24 -5.22 -5.68
N ALA A 198 2.08 -5.04 -6.30
CA ALA A 198 1.25 -6.16 -6.76
C ALA A 198 2.00 -6.99 -7.82
N GLN A 199 2.66 -6.33 -8.77
CA GLN A 199 3.48 -6.99 -9.79
C GLN A 199 4.65 -7.80 -9.21
N CYS A 200 5.24 -7.39 -8.10
CA CYS A 200 6.29 -8.16 -7.41
C CYS A 200 5.77 -9.44 -6.78
N LEU A 201 4.49 -9.50 -6.41
CA LEU A 201 3.91 -10.61 -5.66
C LEU A 201 3.20 -11.62 -6.55
N THR A 202 2.64 -11.21 -7.68
CA THR A 202 1.97 -12.13 -8.61
C THR A 202 2.31 -11.84 -10.07
N LYS A 203 2.30 -12.89 -10.89
CA LYS A 203 2.39 -12.80 -12.36
C LYS A 203 1.04 -13.01 -13.05
N GLN A 204 0.03 -13.36 -12.28
CA GLN A 204 -1.33 -13.57 -12.80
C GLN A 204 -1.95 -12.25 -13.24
N PRO A 205 -2.97 -12.24 -14.12
CA PRO A 205 -3.75 -11.07 -14.44
C PRO A 205 -4.29 -10.42 -13.17
N ILE A 206 -4.29 -9.08 -13.12
CA ILE A 206 -4.79 -8.30 -11.99
C ILE A 206 -6.11 -7.65 -12.39
N LEU A 207 -7.14 -7.75 -11.54
CA LEU A 207 -8.39 -7.01 -11.66
C LEU A 207 -8.45 -5.94 -10.56
N LEU A 208 -8.30 -4.68 -10.94
CA LEU A 208 -8.53 -3.55 -10.04
C LEU A 208 -10.03 -3.33 -9.85
N ARG A 209 -10.47 -3.18 -8.59
CA ARG A 209 -11.86 -2.86 -8.25
C ARG A 209 -11.90 -1.65 -7.34
N GLU A 210 -12.75 -0.68 -7.68
CA GLU A 210 -12.89 0.59 -6.97
C GLU A 210 -14.34 1.05 -6.92
N ASP A 211 -14.70 1.80 -5.87
CA ASP A 211 -16.03 2.35 -5.70
C ASP A 211 -16.28 3.61 -6.55
N SER A 212 -17.49 4.17 -6.48
CA SER A 212 -17.89 5.36 -7.23
C SER A 212 -17.16 6.65 -6.81
N GLY A 213 -16.45 6.64 -5.72
CA GLY A 213 -15.58 7.74 -5.28
C GLY A 213 -14.35 7.92 -6.18
N PHE A 214 -13.98 6.87 -6.93
CA PHE A 214 -12.86 6.89 -7.88
C PHE A 214 -13.28 7.22 -9.33
N ASP A 215 -14.58 7.43 -9.59
CA ASP A 215 -15.07 7.77 -10.92
C ASP A 215 -14.62 9.16 -11.36
N SER A 216 -13.57 9.23 -12.16
CA SER A 216 -13.15 10.43 -12.87
C SER A 216 -12.49 10.09 -14.21
N GLN A 217 -12.63 10.98 -15.21
CA GLN A 217 -12.03 10.76 -16.53
C GLN A 217 -10.51 10.64 -16.47
N ALA A 218 -9.84 11.49 -15.68
CA ALA A 218 -8.40 11.44 -15.50
C ALA A 218 -7.93 10.12 -14.86
N HIS A 219 -8.73 9.53 -13.96
CA HIS A 219 -8.41 8.24 -13.37
C HIS A 219 -8.58 7.10 -14.38
N LEU A 220 -9.70 7.07 -15.11
CA LEU A 220 -9.93 6.07 -16.15
C LEU A 220 -8.86 6.13 -17.25
N ALA A 221 -8.44 7.33 -17.65
CA ALA A 221 -7.35 7.51 -18.60
C ALA A 221 -6.01 6.95 -18.05
N LEU A 222 -5.71 7.18 -16.77
CA LEU A 222 -4.56 6.56 -16.11
C LEU A 222 -4.66 5.03 -16.11
N LEU A 223 -5.85 4.46 -15.85
CA LEU A 223 -6.04 3.01 -15.89
C LEU A 223 -5.74 2.44 -17.28
N GLU A 224 -6.21 3.09 -18.35
CA GLU A 224 -5.88 2.69 -19.73
C GLU A 224 -4.36 2.79 -20.01
N GLN A 225 -3.70 3.84 -19.56
CA GLN A 225 -2.25 3.95 -19.66
C GLN A 225 -1.53 2.82 -18.90
N GLN A 226 -1.97 2.50 -17.69
CA GLN A 226 -1.38 1.40 -16.90
C GLN A 226 -1.63 0.04 -17.55
N ARG A 227 -2.80 -0.19 -18.16
CA ARG A 227 -3.08 -1.39 -18.94
C ARG A 227 -2.07 -1.57 -20.08
N GLN A 228 -1.78 -0.49 -20.80
CA GLN A 228 -0.77 -0.53 -21.88
C GLN A 228 0.63 -0.83 -21.34
N VAL A 229 1.01 -0.23 -20.20
CA VAL A 229 2.31 -0.52 -19.54
C VAL A 229 2.41 -2.00 -19.16
N PHE A 230 1.33 -2.58 -18.62
CA PHE A 230 1.29 -4.01 -18.28
C PHE A 230 1.38 -4.89 -19.53
N ALA A 231 0.67 -4.53 -20.61
CA ALA A 231 0.71 -5.26 -21.88
C ALA A 231 2.12 -5.24 -22.50
N ASP A 232 2.81 -4.10 -22.48
CA ASP A 232 4.20 -3.95 -22.95
C ASP A 232 5.19 -4.85 -22.16
N GLU A 233 4.83 -5.21 -20.92
CA GLU A 233 5.59 -6.13 -20.06
C GLU A 233 5.12 -7.60 -20.19
N GLY A 234 4.19 -7.89 -21.10
CA GLY A 234 3.59 -9.22 -21.26
C GLY A 234 2.67 -9.63 -20.10
N ARG A 235 2.05 -8.67 -19.44
CA ARG A 235 1.16 -8.83 -18.28
C ARG A 235 -0.22 -8.26 -18.59
N ARG A 236 -1.20 -8.59 -17.77
CA ARG A 236 -2.57 -8.13 -17.94
C ARG A 236 -3.05 -7.40 -16.68
N LEU A 237 -3.60 -6.20 -16.88
CA LEU A 237 -4.33 -5.41 -15.90
C LEU A 237 -5.72 -5.14 -16.47
N ASP A 238 -6.75 -5.47 -15.72
CA ASP A 238 -8.13 -5.08 -16.00
C ASP A 238 -8.69 -4.32 -14.81
N TYR A 239 -9.83 -3.64 -15.01
CA TYR A 239 -10.47 -2.87 -13.96
C TYR A 239 -12.00 -2.95 -14.02
N VAL A 240 -12.62 -2.73 -12.86
CA VAL A 240 -14.04 -2.42 -12.70
C VAL A 240 -14.18 -1.29 -11.68
N VAL A 241 -14.64 -0.12 -12.13
CA VAL A 241 -14.87 1.06 -11.30
C VAL A 241 -16.35 1.40 -11.31
N LYS A 242 -16.96 1.52 -10.13
CA LYS A 242 -18.38 1.89 -10.04
C LYS A 242 -18.59 3.29 -10.61
N TRP A 243 -19.51 3.43 -11.57
CA TRP A 243 -19.89 4.71 -12.13
C TRP A 243 -20.68 5.55 -11.11
N ASN A 244 -20.42 6.85 -11.09
CA ASN A 244 -21.17 7.82 -10.30
C ASN A 244 -22.09 8.66 -11.23
N PRO A 245 -23.40 8.53 -11.16
CA PRO A 245 -24.32 9.24 -12.06
C PRO A 245 -24.35 10.76 -11.87
N ARG A 246 -23.90 11.30 -10.73
CA ARG A 246 -23.82 12.76 -10.46
C ARG A 246 -25.10 13.54 -10.82
N GLY A 247 -26.25 12.92 -10.65
CA GLY A 247 -27.55 13.53 -10.99
C GLY A 247 -28.05 13.21 -12.39
N SER A 248 -27.25 12.69 -13.32
CA SER A 248 -27.70 12.31 -14.67
C SER A 248 -28.71 11.17 -14.67
N ALA A 249 -28.72 10.34 -13.63
CA ALA A 249 -29.73 9.28 -13.48
C ALA A 249 -31.17 9.80 -13.44
N THR A 250 -31.39 11.00 -12.88
CA THR A 250 -32.69 11.64 -12.83
C THR A 250 -32.94 12.56 -14.04
N ALA A 251 -31.91 13.33 -14.43
CA ALA A 251 -32.00 14.31 -15.51
C ALA A 251 -32.26 13.66 -16.88
N ASP A 252 -31.66 12.48 -17.13
CA ASP A 252 -31.69 11.78 -18.41
C ASP A 252 -32.59 10.54 -18.37
N ARG A 253 -33.58 10.48 -17.46
CA ARG A 253 -34.44 9.31 -17.21
C ARG A 253 -35.06 8.74 -18.48
N ASP A 254 -35.69 9.58 -19.30
CA ASP A 254 -36.38 9.13 -20.51
C ASP A 254 -35.41 8.54 -21.55
N THR A 255 -34.20 9.09 -21.61
CA THR A 255 -33.13 8.57 -22.47
C THR A 255 -32.70 7.16 -22.02
N TRP A 256 -32.50 6.94 -20.71
CA TRP A 256 -32.15 5.63 -20.18
C TRP A 256 -33.26 4.60 -20.35
N LEU A 257 -34.51 5.01 -20.18
CA LEU A 257 -35.67 4.15 -20.40
C LEU A 257 -35.81 3.73 -21.87
N ALA A 258 -35.55 4.65 -22.79
CA ALA A 258 -35.57 4.36 -24.22
C ALA A 258 -34.47 3.33 -24.61
N VAL A 259 -33.24 3.48 -24.09
CA VAL A 259 -32.17 2.51 -24.33
C VAL A 259 -32.50 1.18 -23.69
N ALA A 260 -33.08 1.16 -22.50
CA ALA A 260 -33.40 -0.07 -21.77
C ALA A 260 -34.55 -0.87 -22.41
N ALA A 261 -35.32 -0.27 -23.33
CA ALA A 261 -36.54 -0.88 -23.88
C ALA A 261 -36.30 -2.28 -24.46
N ASP A 262 -35.15 -2.50 -25.10
CA ASP A 262 -34.79 -3.77 -25.77
C ASP A 262 -34.13 -4.80 -24.83
N TYR A 263 -33.85 -4.44 -23.55
CA TYR A 263 -33.03 -5.25 -22.62
C TYR A 263 -33.78 -5.69 -21.36
N TRP A 264 -35.13 -5.45 -21.26
CA TRP A 264 -35.88 -5.79 -20.06
C TRP A 264 -35.99 -7.29 -19.80
N GLU A 265 -35.59 -7.70 -18.60
CA GLU A 265 -35.77 -9.05 -18.05
C GLU A 265 -36.54 -8.98 -16.73
N GLU A 266 -37.57 -9.80 -16.58
CA GLU A 266 -38.34 -9.87 -15.34
C GLU A 266 -37.58 -10.74 -14.32
N LEU A 267 -37.25 -10.15 -13.15
CA LEU A 267 -36.59 -10.87 -12.07
C LEU A 267 -37.60 -11.52 -11.12
N ARG A 268 -38.73 -10.85 -10.88
CA ARG A 268 -39.88 -11.31 -10.11
C ARG A 268 -41.07 -10.40 -10.40
N PRO A 269 -42.32 -10.81 -10.06
CA PRO A 269 -43.48 -9.92 -10.19
C PRO A 269 -43.22 -8.55 -9.57
N GLY A 270 -43.43 -7.51 -10.36
CA GLY A 270 -43.20 -6.12 -9.96
C GLY A 270 -41.75 -5.67 -9.84
N LYS A 271 -40.81 -6.46 -10.37
CA LYS A 271 -39.38 -6.06 -10.49
C LYS A 271 -38.76 -6.61 -11.76
N ARG A 272 -38.28 -5.70 -12.62
CA ARG A 272 -37.49 -6.06 -13.81
C ARG A 272 -36.19 -5.29 -13.86
N GLN A 273 -35.23 -5.80 -14.64
CA GLN A 273 -33.96 -5.14 -14.90
C GLN A 273 -33.67 -5.10 -16.40
N ALA A 274 -32.92 -4.11 -16.82
CA ALA A 274 -32.31 -4.05 -18.14
C ALA A 274 -30.79 -3.91 -17.98
N LEU A 275 -30.04 -4.71 -18.73
CA LEU A 275 -28.57 -4.74 -18.74
C LEU A 275 -28.05 -4.50 -20.14
N TRP A 276 -27.12 -3.54 -20.29
CA TRP A 276 -26.47 -3.28 -21.57
C TRP A 276 -25.04 -2.78 -21.37
N THR A 277 -24.26 -2.81 -22.43
CA THR A 277 -22.91 -2.22 -22.45
C THR A 277 -22.91 -1.07 -23.45
N GLN A 278 -22.25 0.00 -23.08
CA GLN A 278 -22.04 1.15 -23.97
C GLN A 278 -20.57 1.54 -24.01
N THR A 279 -20.15 2.02 -25.17
CA THR A 279 -18.82 2.56 -25.41
C THR A 279 -18.84 4.08 -25.20
N VAL A 280 -17.86 4.60 -24.48
CA VAL A 280 -17.76 6.02 -24.14
C VAL A 280 -16.34 6.51 -24.42
N SER A 281 -16.22 7.66 -25.10
CA SER A 281 -14.94 8.36 -25.26
C SER A 281 -14.69 9.25 -24.05
N ILE A 282 -13.50 9.13 -23.47
CA ILE A 282 -13.00 9.98 -22.38
C ILE A 282 -11.69 10.64 -22.80
N HIS A 283 -11.32 11.72 -22.13
CA HIS A 283 -10.08 12.45 -22.42
C HIS A 283 -9.25 12.62 -21.15
N ASP A 284 -7.93 12.50 -21.29
CA ASP A 284 -7.00 12.89 -20.22
C ASP A 284 -6.78 14.41 -20.18
N ASP A 285 -5.98 14.89 -19.23
CA ASP A 285 -5.63 16.31 -19.10
C ASP A 285 -4.86 16.86 -20.32
N ASN A 286 -4.27 15.98 -21.13
CA ASN A 286 -3.57 16.32 -22.39
C ASN A 286 -4.47 16.24 -23.61
N LYS A 287 -5.78 16.01 -23.42
CA LYS A 287 -6.79 15.81 -24.48
C LYS A 287 -6.55 14.55 -25.32
N THR A 288 -5.82 13.57 -24.80
CA THR A 288 -5.70 12.25 -25.43
C THR A 288 -7.03 11.51 -25.24
N GLU A 289 -7.60 11.03 -26.34
CA GLU A 289 -8.85 10.27 -26.31
C GLU A 289 -8.58 8.80 -25.98
N TYR A 290 -9.41 8.26 -25.10
CA TYR A 290 -9.47 6.84 -24.76
C TYR A 290 -10.91 6.35 -24.92
N VAL A 291 -11.07 5.16 -25.48
CA VAL A 291 -12.37 4.51 -25.66
C VAL A 291 -12.52 3.47 -24.57
N VAL A 292 -13.51 3.64 -23.69
CA VAL A 292 -13.77 2.79 -22.54
C VAL A 292 -15.18 2.21 -22.59
N GLN A 293 -15.36 1.05 -21.96
CA GLN A 293 -16.68 0.42 -21.87
C GLN A 293 -17.31 0.72 -20.52
N ARG A 294 -18.64 0.83 -20.52
CA ARG A 294 -19.45 0.97 -19.32
C ARG A 294 -20.64 0.02 -19.38
N VAL A 295 -20.71 -0.92 -18.45
CA VAL A 295 -21.87 -1.75 -18.21
C VAL A 295 -22.90 -0.93 -17.44
N MET A 296 -24.16 -1.00 -17.86
CA MET A 296 -25.28 -0.29 -17.26
C MET A 296 -26.33 -1.28 -16.77
N ARG A 297 -26.94 -0.97 -15.63
CA ARG A 297 -28.11 -1.68 -15.08
C ARG A 297 -29.18 -0.67 -14.71
N LEU A 298 -30.37 -0.85 -15.27
CA LEU A 298 -31.57 -0.15 -14.86
C LEU A 298 -32.51 -1.15 -14.18
N VAL A 299 -32.91 -0.87 -12.95
CA VAL A 299 -33.89 -1.67 -12.21
C VAL A 299 -35.14 -0.88 -12.05
N GLU A 300 -36.29 -1.44 -12.45
CA GLU A 300 -37.63 -0.89 -12.20
C GLU A 300 -38.33 -1.74 -11.14
N ARG A 301 -38.96 -1.06 -10.20
CA ARG A 301 -39.83 -1.68 -9.19
C ARG A 301 -41.19 -1.03 -9.26
N THR A 302 -42.21 -1.83 -9.52
CA THR A 302 -43.65 -1.42 -9.50
C THR A 302 -44.37 -1.95 -8.26
N ALA A 303 -43.74 -2.89 -7.52
CA ALA A 303 -44.20 -3.39 -6.25
C ALA A 303 -43.04 -3.52 -5.23
N ASP A 304 -43.35 -3.35 -3.95
CA ASP A 304 -42.42 -3.54 -2.86
C ASP A 304 -42.11 -5.05 -2.60
N ARG A 305 -41.41 -5.36 -1.49
CA ARG A 305 -41.05 -6.74 -1.13
C ARG A 305 -42.25 -7.57 -0.69
N ASP A 306 -43.29 -6.92 -0.20
CA ASP A 306 -44.50 -7.55 0.33
C ASP A 306 -45.58 -7.69 -0.75
N GLY A 307 -45.31 -7.23 -1.98
CA GLY A 307 -46.20 -7.30 -3.14
C GLY A 307 -47.17 -6.14 -3.24
N GLN A 308 -47.05 -5.12 -2.38
CA GLN A 308 -47.89 -3.92 -2.49
C GLN A 308 -47.43 -3.09 -3.68
N LEU A 309 -48.38 -2.68 -4.51
CA LEU A 309 -48.11 -1.82 -5.67
C LEU A 309 -47.64 -0.43 -5.22
N LEU A 310 -46.58 0.05 -5.84
CA LEU A 310 -46.09 1.42 -5.67
C LEU A 310 -46.99 2.40 -6.44
N LEU A 311 -47.17 3.60 -5.92
CA LEU A 311 -47.94 4.65 -6.57
C LEU A 311 -47.30 5.07 -7.90
N GLU A 312 -45.97 5.14 -7.93
CA GLU A 312 -45.16 5.37 -9.13
C GLU A 312 -44.05 4.34 -9.19
N PRO A 313 -43.60 3.90 -10.38
CA PRO A 313 -42.44 3.03 -10.51
C PRO A 313 -41.17 3.66 -9.92
N ASP A 314 -40.45 2.89 -9.13
CA ASP A 314 -39.13 3.25 -8.60
C ASP A 314 -38.03 2.74 -9.56
N TYR A 315 -37.13 3.64 -9.95
CA TYR A 315 -36.04 3.37 -10.88
C TYR A 315 -34.69 3.54 -10.22
N GLU A 316 -33.83 2.54 -10.35
CA GLU A 316 -32.45 2.57 -9.87
C GLU A 316 -31.50 2.33 -11.04
N LEU A 317 -30.72 3.38 -11.39
CA LEU A 317 -29.72 3.32 -12.45
C LEU A 317 -28.33 3.17 -11.83
N GLU A 318 -27.60 2.13 -12.26
CA GLU A 318 -26.23 1.86 -11.86
C GLU A 318 -25.35 1.64 -13.08
N GLY A 319 -24.04 1.84 -12.92
CA GLY A 319 -23.08 1.57 -13.98
C GLY A 319 -21.72 1.17 -13.44
N TRP A 320 -20.91 0.55 -14.30
CA TRP A 320 -19.55 0.12 -14.01
C TRP A 320 -18.66 0.33 -15.23
N TRP A 321 -17.66 1.18 -15.09
CA TRP A 321 -16.57 1.27 -16.05
C TRP A 321 -15.76 -0.01 -16.02
N THR A 322 -15.44 -0.57 -17.17
CA THR A 322 -14.71 -1.84 -17.21
C THR A 322 -13.86 -1.97 -18.47
N SER A 323 -12.76 -2.69 -18.33
CA SER A 323 -11.94 -3.15 -19.44
C SER A 323 -12.13 -4.65 -19.74
N LEU A 324 -13.01 -5.31 -18.97
CA LEU A 324 -13.30 -6.74 -19.17
C LEU A 324 -14.20 -6.91 -20.41
N ASP A 325 -13.82 -7.87 -21.26
CA ASP A 325 -14.67 -8.35 -22.36
C ASP A 325 -15.51 -9.53 -21.86
N GLU A 326 -16.48 -9.21 -20.98
CA GLU A 326 -17.37 -10.19 -20.34
C GLU A 326 -18.82 -9.68 -20.40
N ALA A 327 -19.78 -10.62 -20.28
CA ALA A 327 -21.20 -10.27 -20.19
C ALA A 327 -21.47 -9.35 -18.99
N PRO A 328 -22.44 -8.40 -19.10
CA PRO A 328 -22.77 -7.45 -18.05
C PRO A 328 -22.97 -8.07 -16.67
N GLU A 329 -23.65 -9.20 -16.58
CA GLU A 329 -23.89 -9.93 -15.33
C GLU A 329 -22.60 -10.40 -14.67
N ALA A 330 -21.63 -10.86 -15.47
CA ALA A 330 -20.32 -11.31 -15.00
C ALA A 330 -19.52 -10.15 -14.42
N VAL A 331 -19.49 -9.00 -15.10
CA VAL A 331 -18.82 -7.77 -14.63
C VAL A 331 -19.43 -7.31 -13.31
N ILE A 332 -20.76 -7.26 -13.20
CA ILE A 332 -21.47 -6.88 -11.98
C ILE A 332 -21.14 -7.84 -10.84
N LYS A 333 -21.15 -9.14 -11.10
CA LYS A 333 -20.81 -10.16 -10.11
C LYS A 333 -19.38 -10.02 -9.61
N ARG A 334 -18.41 -9.73 -10.49
CA ARG A 334 -17.02 -9.49 -10.11
C ARG A 334 -16.90 -8.26 -9.22
N TYR A 335 -17.64 -7.19 -9.53
CA TYR A 335 -17.67 -6.00 -8.69
C TYR A 335 -18.29 -6.28 -7.31
N GLN A 336 -19.40 -7.00 -7.24
CA GLN A 336 -20.08 -7.30 -5.98
C GLN A 336 -19.19 -8.06 -4.98
N ALA A 337 -18.25 -8.86 -5.47
CA ALA A 337 -17.27 -9.54 -4.63
C ALA A 337 -16.28 -8.58 -3.94
N HIS A 338 -16.18 -7.32 -4.40
CA HIS A 338 -15.39 -6.25 -3.80
C HIS A 338 -15.78 -5.94 -2.34
N ALA A 339 -17.04 -6.12 -1.95
CA ALA A 339 -17.53 -5.86 -0.58
C ALA A 339 -16.74 -6.57 0.54
N THR A 340 -15.91 -7.56 0.18
CA THR A 340 -15.03 -8.26 1.12
C THR A 340 -13.99 -7.35 1.80
N HIS A 341 -13.58 -6.26 1.15
CA HIS A 341 -12.56 -5.32 1.69
C HIS A 341 -13.03 -4.58 2.95
N GLU A 342 -14.34 -4.37 3.14
CA GLU A 342 -14.88 -3.77 4.36
C GLU A 342 -14.48 -4.55 5.63
N GLN A 343 -14.35 -5.89 5.51
CA GLN A 343 -13.87 -6.71 6.60
C GLN A 343 -12.39 -6.42 6.92
N PHE A 344 -11.57 -6.15 5.90
CA PHE A 344 -10.17 -5.79 6.11
C PHE A 344 -10.02 -4.44 6.81
N HIS A 345 -10.85 -3.46 6.44
CA HIS A 345 -10.93 -2.18 7.14
C HIS A 345 -11.31 -2.36 8.61
N SER A 346 -12.32 -3.18 8.89
CA SER A 346 -12.73 -3.51 10.26
C SER A 346 -11.59 -4.16 11.06
N GLU A 347 -10.79 -5.03 10.46
CA GLU A 347 -9.65 -5.66 11.14
C GLU A 347 -8.55 -4.64 11.50
N ILE A 348 -8.26 -3.66 10.63
CA ILE A 348 -7.33 -2.58 10.95
C ILE A 348 -7.87 -1.72 12.08
N LYS A 349 -9.14 -1.33 12.00
CA LYS A 349 -9.79 -0.47 12.99
C LYS A 349 -9.89 -1.13 14.37
N THR A 350 -10.44 -2.34 14.43
CA THR A 350 -10.82 -3.00 15.68
C THR A 350 -9.81 -4.03 16.17
N ASP A 351 -9.23 -4.85 15.27
CA ASP A 351 -8.37 -5.95 15.69
C ASP A 351 -6.93 -5.48 15.95
N LEU A 352 -6.48 -4.41 15.24
CA LEU A 352 -5.21 -3.72 15.51
C LEU A 352 -5.38 -2.49 16.42
N ASP A 353 -6.60 -2.22 16.93
CA ASP A 353 -6.89 -1.10 17.84
C ASP A 353 -6.56 0.29 17.26
N LEU A 354 -6.76 0.50 15.95
CA LEU A 354 -6.37 1.72 15.25
C LEU A 354 -7.52 2.66 14.90
N GLU A 355 -8.77 2.36 15.31
CA GLU A 355 -9.90 3.29 15.09
C GLU A 355 -9.54 4.70 15.58
N ARG A 356 -8.90 4.79 16.77
CA ARG A 356 -8.41 6.04 17.36
C ARG A 356 -6.90 6.08 17.38
N LEU A 357 -6.31 6.70 16.37
CA LEU A 357 -4.85 6.82 16.25
C LEU A 357 -4.24 7.54 17.47
N PRO A 358 -3.08 7.10 18.00
CA PRO A 358 -2.58 7.54 19.30
C PRO A 358 -1.90 8.91 19.29
N SER A 359 -1.42 9.41 18.14
CA SER A 359 -0.69 10.69 18.08
C SER A 359 -1.62 11.88 17.84
N GLY A 360 -1.22 13.06 18.33
CA GLY A 360 -1.81 14.35 17.96
C GLY A 360 -1.36 14.85 16.58
N LYS A 361 -0.26 14.31 16.01
CA LYS A 361 0.35 14.77 14.77
C LYS A 361 -0.01 13.89 13.59
N PHE A 362 -0.38 14.52 12.47
CA PHE A 362 -0.80 13.82 11.25
C PHE A 362 0.29 12.91 10.70
N ALA A 363 1.50 13.43 10.50
CA ALA A 363 2.62 12.67 9.95
C ALA A 363 3.00 11.45 10.82
N THR A 364 2.87 11.54 12.14
CA THR A 364 3.13 10.42 13.05
C THR A 364 2.04 9.36 12.93
N ASN A 365 0.79 9.76 12.84
CA ASN A 365 -0.32 8.83 12.62
C ASN A 365 -0.24 8.15 11.25
N ASP A 366 0.21 8.86 10.22
CA ASP A 366 0.47 8.27 8.90
C ASP A 366 1.58 7.22 8.98
N LEU A 367 2.71 7.52 9.64
CA LEU A 367 3.75 6.52 9.89
C LEU A 367 3.21 5.29 10.65
N ILE A 368 2.33 5.48 11.63
CA ILE A 368 1.70 4.40 12.39
C ILE A 368 0.87 3.51 11.48
N LEU A 369 0.10 4.05 10.55
CA LEU A 369 -0.65 3.26 9.58
C LEU A 369 0.28 2.46 8.65
N HIS A 370 1.38 3.05 8.22
CA HIS A 370 2.37 2.32 7.43
C HIS A 370 3.06 1.18 8.21
N LEU A 371 3.29 1.35 9.51
CA LEU A 371 3.75 0.26 10.39
C LEU A 371 2.64 -0.78 10.59
N ALA A 372 1.39 -0.34 10.72
CA ALA A 372 0.23 -1.23 10.83
C ALA A 372 0.04 -2.09 9.58
N GLN A 373 0.36 -1.60 8.38
CA GLN A 373 0.37 -2.41 7.15
C GLN A 373 1.28 -3.64 7.31
N LEU A 374 2.48 -3.48 7.86
CA LEU A 374 3.39 -4.62 8.10
C LEU A 374 2.85 -5.56 9.18
N ALA A 375 2.37 -5.03 10.30
CA ALA A 375 1.78 -5.81 11.39
C ALA A 375 0.56 -6.61 10.90
N TYR A 376 -0.33 -5.97 10.14
CA TYR A 376 -1.47 -6.60 9.50
C TYR A 376 -1.05 -7.79 8.62
N ASN A 377 -0.08 -7.58 7.72
CA ASN A 377 0.39 -8.63 6.82
C ASN A 377 1.09 -9.77 7.56
N ILE A 378 1.82 -9.50 8.64
CA ILE A 378 2.42 -10.55 9.50
C ILE A 378 1.32 -11.40 10.14
N LEU A 379 0.32 -10.79 10.75
CA LEU A 379 -0.79 -11.52 11.37
C LEU A 379 -1.60 -12.29 10.32
N ARG A 380 -1.86 -11.70 9.17
CA ARG A 380 -2.52 -12.36 8.04
C ARG A 380 -1.73 -13.59 7.58
N LEU A 381 -0.41 -13.46 7.46
CA LEU A 381 0.49 -14.55 7.09
C LEU A 381 0.45 -15.68 8.11
N MET A 382 0.51 -15.36 9.41
CA MET A 382 0.38 -16.35 10.48
C MET A 382 -0.95 -17.09 10.38
N GLY A 383 -2.04 -16.38 10.12
CA GLY A 383 -3.37 -16.98 9.91
C GLY A 383 -3.41 -17.90 8.69
N GLN A 384 -2.86 -17.47 7.57
CA GLN A 384 -2.86 -18.24 6.32
C GLN A 384 -2.03 -19.52 6.42
N LEU A 385 -0.86 -19.45 7.00
CA LEU A 385 0.06 -20.58 7.10
C LEU A 385 -0.25 -21.51 8.29
N GLY A 386 -0.75 -20.97 9.41
CA GLY A 386 -0.95 -21.74 10.66
C GLY A 386 -2.39 -22.15 10.95
N MET A 387 -3.39 -21.60 10.26
CA MET A 387 -4.81 -21.78 10.62
C MET A 387 -5.70 -22.12 9.41
N THR A 388 -5.14 -22.43 8.26
CA THR A 388 -5.86 -22.95 7.09
C THR A 388 -5.33 -24.33 6.75
N GLY A 389 -6.19 -25.22 6.23
CA GLY A 389 -5.85 -26.59 5.90
C GLY A 389 -6.61 -27.63 6.73
N GLU A 390 -6.15 -28.87 6.71
CA GLU A 390 -6.86 -30.01 7.33
C GLU A 390 -7.00 -29.89 8.85
N LEU A 391 -5.97 -29.37 9.52
CA LEU A 391 -5.97 -29.21 10.98
C LEU A 391 -6.87 -28.07 11.47
N SER A 392 -7.15 -27.10 10.60
CA SER A 392 -8.00 -25.96 10.93
C SER A 392 -8.86 -25.54 9.72
N PRO A 393 -9.84 -26.35 9.31
CA PRO A 393 -10.65 -26.11 8.15
C PRO A 393 -11.42 -24.78 8.27
N VAL A 394 -11.38 -23.96 7.22
CA VAL A 394 -12.13 -22.72 7.10
C VAL A 394 -13.34 -22.98 6.23
N ARG A 395 -14.54 -22.74 6.74
CA ARG A 395 -15.80 -22.95 6.02
C ARG A 395 -16.10 -21.85 5.00
N HIS A 396 -15.60 -20.65 5.24
CA HIS A 396 -15.85 -19.50 4.36
C HIS A 396 -15.07 -19.63 3.04
N PRO A 397 -15.67 -19.28 1.90
CA PRO A 397 -15.00 -19.34 0.59
C PRO A 397 -13.68 -18.56 0.49
N ALA A 398 -13.57 -17.46 1.21
CA ALA A 398 -12.35 -16.65 1.28
C ALA A 398 -11.16 -17.36 1.93
N LYS A 399 -11.39 -18.51 2.59
CA LYS A 399 -10.35 -19.36 3.21
C LYS A 399 -9.33 -18.56 4.03
N ARG A 400 -9.81 -17.65 4.87
CA ARG A 400 -8.97 -16.84 5.76
C ARG A 400 -9.55 -16.77 7.16
N ARG A 401 -8.68 -16.51 8.15
CA ARG A 401 -9.07 -16.24 9.53
C ARG A 401 -9.04 -14.74 9.81
N ARG A 402 -10.01 -14.24 10.57
CA ARG A 402 -10.01 -12.88 11.08
C ARG A 402 -8.80 -12.65 11.99
N LEU A 403 -8.17 -11.47 11.95
CA LEU A 403 -6.98 -11.17 12.75
C LEU A 403 -7.21 -11.36 14.23
N ARG A 404 -8.38 -11.01 14.77
CA ARG A 404 -8.73 -11.27 16.15
C ARG A 404 -8.61 -12.74 16.53
N THR A 405 -9.00 -13.65 15.66
CA THR A 405 -8.84 -15.09 15.88
C THR A 405 -7.36 -15.50 15.87
N VAL A 406 -6.58 -14.92 14.95
CA VAL A 406 -5.13 -15.14 14.90
C VAL A 406 -4.45 -14.66 16.17
N LEU A 407 -4.80 -13.48 16.67
CA LEU A 407 -4.32 -12.93 17.92
C LEU A 407 -4.62 -13.88 19.09
N GLN A 408 -5.84 -14.37 19.21
CA GLN A 408 -6.28 -15.24 20.31
C GLN A 408 -5.66 -16.63 20.24
N GLU A 409 -5.55 -17.21 19.06
CA GLU A 409 -5.17 -18.61 18.90
C GLU A 409 -3.67 -18.84 18.64
N LEU A 410 -2.96 -17.88 18.03
CA LEU A 410 -1.55 -18.02 17.72
C LEU A 410 -0.65 -17.05 18.51
N VAL A 411 -1.10 -15.82 18.75
CA VAL A 411 -0.25 -14.80 19.36
C VAL A 411 -0.33 -14.82 20.88
N HIS A 412 -1.53 -14.73 21.46
CA HIS A 412 -1.76 -14.74 22.91
C HIS A 412 -1.75 -16.16 23.48
N ARG A 413 -0.62 -16.82 23.37
CA ARG A 413 -0.42 -18.20 23.87
C ARG A 413 0.60 -18.24 24.97
N ALA A 414 0.23 -18.86 26.07
CA ALA A 414 1.17 -19.08 27.18
C ALA A 414 2.22 -20.13 26.82
N ALA A 415 3.49 -19.80 27.05
CA ALA A 415 4.60 -20.71 26.83
C ALA A 415 5.69 -20.57 27.90
N LEU A 416 6.42 -21.66 28.11
CA LEU A 416 7.67 -21.67 28.85
C LEU A 416 8.81 -21.34 27.89
N VAL A 417 9.56 -20.26 28.13
CA VAL A 417 10.71 -19.87 27.32
C VAL A 417 11.95 -20.59 27.84
N ILE A 418 12.53 -21.44 26.99
CA ILE A 418 13.71 -22.24 27.32
C ILE A 418 14.89 -21.75 26.49
N HIS A 419 16.02 -21.57 27.15
CA HIS A 419 17.31 -21.30 26.50
C HIS A 419 18.09 -22.58 26.40
N LYS A 420 18.38 -23.05 25.16
CA LYS A 420 19.20 -24.25 24.93
C LYS A 420 20.22 -23.94 23.84
N ALA A 421 21.50 -24.03 24.17
CA ALA A 421 22.59 -23.61 23.30
C ALA A 421 22.39 -22.15 22.85
N ARG A 422 22.29 -21.84 21.57
CA ARG A 422 22.04 -20.50 21.02
C ARG A 422 20.61 -20.30 20.58
N GLN A 423 19.68 -21.17 21.05
CA GLN A 423 18.27 -21.13 20.63
C GLN A 423 17.39 -20.70 21.78
N ILE A 424 16.36 -19.94 21.44
CA ILE A 424 15.23 -19.58 22.31
C ILE A 424 14.04 -20.43 21.87
N ILE A 425 13.55 -21.28 22.74
CA ILE A 425 12.50 -22.25 22.43
C ILE A 425 11.27 -21.93 23.29
N PRO A 426 10.20 -21.34 22.73
CA PRO A 426 8.92 -21.25 23.39
C PRO A 426 8.28 -22.65 23.43
N ARG A 427 8.16 -23.26 24.62
CA ARG A 427 7.51 -24.56 24.79
C ARG A 427 6.03 -24.34 25.13
N LEU A 428 5.17 -24.66 24.20
CA LEU A 428 3.72 -24.67 24.35
C LEU A 428 3.23 -25.95 25.02
N ARG A 429 2.01 -25.91 25.59
CA ARG A 429 1.35 -27.11 26.10
C ARG A 429 0.88 -27.99 24.93
N ALA A 430 1.26 -29.25 24.90
CA ALA A 430 0.81 -30.22 23.91
C ALA A 430 -0.71 -30.46 24.00
N GLY A 431 -1.33 -30.90 22.89
CA GLY A 431 -2.74 -31.30 22.83
C GLY A 431 -3.75 -30.17 22.58
N HIS A 432 -3.29 -28.98 22.18
CA HIS A 432 -4.17 -27.90 21.72
C HIS A 432 -4.10 -27.80 20.20
N ARG A 433 -5.25 -27.61 19.51
CA ARG A 433 -5.36 -27.51 18.03
C ARG A 433 -4.34 -26.53 17.39
N THR A 434 -4.00 -25.47 18.11
CA THR A 434 -3.08 -24.45 17.65
C THR A 434 -1.59 -24.80 17.87
N HIS A 435 -1.27 -25.87 18.63
CA HIS A 435 0.10 -26.34 18.80
C HIS A 435 0.69 -26.73 17.43
N ASP A 436 -0.08 -27.47 16.65
CA ASP A 436 0.36 -27.95 15.33
C ASP A 436 0.53 -26.80 14.33
N GLY A 437 -0.33 -25.77 14.40
CA GLY A 437 -0.21 -24.55 13.59
C GLY A 437 1.04 -23.73 13.93
N VAL A 438 1.35 -23.53 15.22
CA VAL A 438 2.57 -22.82 15.65
C VAL A 438 3.81 -23.66 15.32
N GLU A 439 3.77 -24.99 15.50
CA GLU A 439 4.86 -25.87 15.16
C GLU A 439 5.09 -25.92 13.65
N HIS A 440 4.04 -25.91 12.84
CA HIS A 440 4.13 -25.84 11.39
C HIS A 440 4.79 -24.54 10.93
N LEU A 441 4.41 -23.40 11.53
CA LEU A 441 5.02 -22.08 11.25
C LEU A 441 6.50 -22.03 11.67
N ALA A 442 6.86 -22.74 12.75
CA ALA A 442 8.23 -22.76 13.28
C ALA A 442 9.16 -23.76 12.55
N LYS A 443 8.60 -24.68 11.73
CA LYS A 443 9.41 -25.65 10.98
C LYS A 443 9.96 -25.03 9.69
N PRO A 444 11.25 -25.23 9.36
CA PRO A 444 11.71 -25.00 8.00
C PRO A 444 11.02 -26.00 7.03
N PRO A 445 10.36 -25.59 5.94
CA PRO A 445 10.72 -24.50 5.05
C PRO A 445 9.81 -23.26 5.07
N ALA A 446 8.76 -23.21 5.91
CA ALA A 446 7.82 -22.07 5.87
C ALA A 446 8.51 -20.73 6.21
N LEU A 447 9.49 -20.73 7.12
CA LEU A 447 10.27 -19.55 7.50
C LEU A 447 11.79 -19.79 7.44
N SER A 448 12.28 -20.75 6.63
CA SER A 448 13.66 -21.17 6.65
C SER A 448 14.64 -20.16 6.07
N THR A 449 15.68 -19.87 6.85
CA THR A 449 16.85 -19.06 6.46
C THR A 449 17.74 -19.70 5.37
N ARG A 450 17.52 -20.97 4.97
CA ARG A 450 18.24 -21.57 3.84
C ARG A 450 17.91 -20.89 2.52
N ASN A 451 16.67 -20.44 2.32
CA ASN A 451 16.30 -19.59 1.20
C ASN A 451 16.89 -18.17 1.33
N ALA A 452 17.21 -17.70 2.54
CA ALA A 452 17.84 -16.39 2.75
C ALA A 452 19.26 -16.32 2.15
N MET A 453 20.04 -17.41 2.11
CA MET A 453 21.36 -17.40 1.47
C MET A 453 21.30 -17.45 -0.07
N LEU A 454 20.34 -18.19 -0.64
CA LEU A 454 20.01 -18.09 -2.08
C LEU A 454 19.39 -16.73 -2.42
N THR A 455 18.77 -16.07 -1.45
CA THR A 455 18.06 -14.78 -1.59
C THR A 455 18.99 -13.57 -1.46
N VAL A 456 20.21 -13.68 -0.93
CA VAL A 456 21.20 -12.60 -1.05
C VAL A 456 21.49 -12.31 -2.54
N ASN A 457 21.53 -13.34 -3.38
CA ASN A 457 21.64 -13.17 -4.83
C ASN A 457 20.31 -12.67 -5.47
N ARG A 458 19.12 -13.07 -4.98
CA ARG A 458 17.83 -12.50 -5.39
C ARG A 458 17.61 -11.08 -4.86
N ARG A 459 18.04 -10.76 -3.63
CA ARG A 459 18.03 -9.37 -3.10
C ARG A 459 18.77 -8.40 -4.01
N HIS A 460 19.89 -8.80 -4.58
CA HIS A 460 20.60 -8.01 -5.59
C HIS A 460 19.79 -7.86 -6.88
N SER A 461 19.00 -8.86 -7.27
CA SER A 461 18.14 -8.80 -8.47
C SER A 461 16.90 -7.93 -8.26
N ILE A 462 16.18 -8.08 -7.13
CA ILE A 462 14.99 -7.26 -6.80
C ILE A 462 15.39 -5.81 -6.56
N HIS A 463 16.47 -5.55 -5.83
CA HIS A 463 16.99 -4.19 -5.63
C HIS A 463 17.49 -3.57 -6.94
N LYS A 464 18.07 -4.36 -7.84
CA LYS A 464 18.43 -3.93 -9.21
C LYS A 464 17.19 -3.70 -10.08
N GLN A 465 16.12 -4.49 -9.94
CA GLN A 465 14.85 -4.23 -10.64
C GLN A 465 14.18 -2.95 -10.15
N PHE A 466 14.11 -2.72 -8.83
CA PHE A 466 13.58 -1.46 -8.27
C PHE A 466 14.44 -0.25 -8.64
N GLN A 467 15.76 -0.37 -8.65
CA GLN A 467 16.63 0.69 -9.15
C GLN A 467 16.49 0.88 -10.66
N ALA A 468 16.40 -0.19 -11.46
CA ALA A 468 16.23 -0.11 -12.91
C ALA A 468 14.88 0.49 -13.32
N THR A 469 13.81 0.25 -12.55
CA THR A 469 12.50 0.87 -12.77
C THR A 469 12.53 2.35 -12.40
N ARG A 470 13.17 2.71 -11.29
CA ARG A 470 13.39 4.10 -10.88
C ARG A 470 14.29 4.85 -11.86
N ASP A 471 15.34 4.22 -12.36
CA ASP A 471 16.24 4.80 -13.35
C ASP A 471 15.59 4.94 -14.73
N ARG A 472 14.67 4.04 -15.13
CA ARG A 472 13.85 4.18 -16.35
C ARG A 472 12.83 5.31 -16.24
N GLN A 473 12.21 5.53 -15.09
CA GLN A 473 11.32 6.68 -14.86
C GLN A 473 12.08 8.01 -14.90
N ILE A 474 13.28 8.08 -14.32
CA ILE A 474 14.14 9.26 -14.38
C ILE A 474 14.60 9.54 -15.82
N CYS A 475 14.93 8.52 -16.62
CA CYS A 475 15.34 8.69 -18.02
C CYS A 475 14.20 9.14 -18.95
N ARG A 476 12.91 8.91 -18.62
CA ARG A 476 11.77 9.36 -19.43
C ARG A 476 11.40 10.84 -19.22
N ALA A 477 11.88 11.48 -18.15
CA ALA A 477 11.47 12.84 -17.77
C ALA A 477 12.22 13.98 -18.45
N TRP A 478 13.18 13.71 -19.34
CA TRP A 478 13.99 14.75 -19.96
C TRP A 478 13.72 14.88 -21.46
N ARG A 479 12.88 15.86 -21.81
CA ARG A 479 12.72 16.31 -23.20
C ARG A 479 13.35 17.70 -23.32
N VAL A 480 14.31 17.86 -24.22
CA VAL A 480 14.88 19.16 -24.58
C VAL A 480 14.22 19.65 -25.87
N GLU A 481 13.45 20.71 -25.79
CA GLU A 481 12.85 21.37 -26.93
C GLU A 481 13.76 22.49 -27.44
N ARG A 482 13.93 22.58 -28.75
CA ARG A 482 14.72 23.62 -29.40
C ARG A 482 13.76 24.49 -30.21
N HIS A 483 13.75 25.79 -29.96
CA HIS A 483 13.09 26.79 -30.80
C HIS A 483 14.15 27.64 -31.53
N ASP A 484 13.90 27.94 -32.80
CA ASP A 484 14.68 28.92 -33.53
C ASP A 484 14.10 30.34 -33.38
N LYS A 485 14.81 31.35 -33.88
CA LYS A 485 14.39 32.76 -33.79
C LYS A 485 13.10 33.07 -34.57
N THR A 486 12.54 32.11 -35.32
CA THR A 486 11.36 32.28 -36.16
C THR A 486 10.14 31.49 -35.67
N GLY A 487 10.27 30.76 -34.56
CA GLY A 487 9.13 30.03 -33.94
C GLY A 487 8.72 28.73 -34.66
N ARG A 488 9.51 28.19 -35.58
CA ARG A 488 9.20 26.94 -36.27
C ARG A 488 9.83 25.73 -35.55
N GLN A 489 9.02 24.68 -35.34
CA GLN A 489 9.48 23.40 -34.81
C GLN A 489 10.35 22.66 -35.83
N HIS A 490 11.61 22.40 -35.51
CA HIS A 490 12.46 21.46 -36.24
C HIS A 490 12.47 20.08 -35.54
N ARG A 491 12.53 19.01 -36.35
CA ARG A 491 12.54 17.60 -35.91
C ARG A 491 13.49 17.37 -34.74
N SER A 492 12.97 16.82 -33.68
CA SER A 492 13.64 16.56 -32.38
C SER A 492 14.90 15.71 -32.53
N ALA A 493 16.02 16.23 -32.09
CA ALA A 493 17.22 15.43 -31.82
C ALA A 493 17.07 14.83 -30.40
N ARG A 494 17.06 13.50 -30.26
CA ARG A 494 17.12 12.83 -28.98
C ARG A 494 18.52 12.93 -28.39
N TRP A 495 18.61 13.50 -27.20
CA TRP A 495 19.83 13.46 -26.40
C TRP A 495 19.62 12.45 -25.25
N VAL A 496 20.57 11.55 -25.10
CA VAL A 496 20.60 10.62 -23.95
C VAL A 496 21.72 11.09 -23.02
N LEU A 497 21.36 11.56 -21.84
CA LEU A 497 22.32 11.87 -20.78
C LEU A 497 22.58 10.58 -19.99
N ALA A 498 23.72 9.95 -20.18
CA ALA A 498 24.13 8.80 -19.37
C ALA A 498 25.05 9.29 -18.24
N ILE A 499 24.60 9.17 -17.01
CA ILE A 499 25.45 9.38 -15.81
C ILE A 499 26.08 8.03 -15.49
N THR A 500 27.31 7.80 -15.93
CA THR A 500 28.10 6.64 -15.57
C THR A 500 29.04 7.03 -14.43
N GLY A 501 28.96 6.31 -13.28
CA GLY A 501 30.01 6.38 -12.25
C GLY A 501 29.58 6.74 -10.84
N LEU A 502 28.50 6.16 -10.33
CA LEU A 502 28.30 6.06 -8.88
C LEU A 502 28.96 4.78 -8.38
N ARG A 503 30.26 4.84 -8.01
CA ARG A 503 30.87 3.81 -7.17
C ARG A 503 30.41 4.03 -5.72
N LYS A 504 30.04 2.93 -5.04
CA LYS A 504 29.70 2.92 -3.62
C LYS A 504 30.83 3.54 -2.79
N PRO A 505 30.51 4.33 -1.75
CA PRO A 505 31.54 4.75 -0.79
C PRO A 505 32.02 3.51 -0.02
N THR A 506 33.29 3.21 -0.12
CA THR A 506 34.00 2.33 0.80
C THR A 506 34.22 3.07 2.12
N CYS A 507 34.14 2.36 3.25
CA CYS A 507 34.25 2.88 4.62
C CYS A 507 35.62 3.48 4.99
N THR A 508 36.23 4.28 4.15
CA THR A 508 37.40 5.07 4.50
C THR A 508 37.20 6.48 3.99
N GLY A 509 37.07 7.40 4.93
CA GLY A 509 36.66 8.81 4.77
C GLY A 509 37.60 9.67 3.90
N ARG A 510 37.73 9.38 2.59
CA ARG A 510 38.34 10.29 1.62
C ARG A 510 37.30 10.73 0.60
N MET A 511 37.11 12.04 0.52
CA MET A 511 36.26 12.72 -0.44
C MET A 511 36.62 12.36 -1.90
N ILE A 512 35.59 12.03 -2.68
CA ILE A 512 35.71 11.77 -4.13
C ILE A 512 36.12 13.06 -4.82
N LYS A 513 37.30 13.07 -5.43
CA LYS A 513 37.86 14.27 -6.09
C LYS A 513 37.48 14.45 -7.57
N LYS A 514 36.76 13.53 -8.22
CA LYS A 514 36.37 13.69 -9.63
C LYS A 514 35.04 13.00 -9.94
N CYS A 515 34.02 13.78 -10.29
CA CYS A 515 32.89 13.32 -11.09
C CYS A 515 33.13 13.78 -12.53
N SER A 516 33.17 12.85 -13.47
CA SER A 516 33.29 13.18 -14.91
C SER A 516 31.90 13.15 -15.51
N LEU A 517 31.44 14.26 -16.03
CA LEU A 517 30.25 14.39 -16.86
C LEU A 517 30.66 14.14 -18.31
N ALA A 518 30.24 13.04 -18.91
CA ALA A 518 30.46 12.79 -20.33
C ALA A 518 29.18 13.12 -21.10
N VAL A 519 29.26 14.10 -21.98
CA VAL A 519 28.21 14.40 -22.95
C VAL A 519 28.61 13.70 -24.25
N ILE A 520 27.91 12.64 -24.62
CA ILE A 520 28.15 11.93 -25.88
C ILE A 520 27.18 12.48 -26.93
N GLY A 521 27.68 13.30 -27.84
CA GLY A 521 26.94 13.80 -28.99
C GLY A 521 27.86 14.56 -29.95
N LYS A 522 27.77 14.29 -31.25
CA LYS A 522 28.47 15.03 -32.29
C LYS A 522 27.75 16.36 -32.54
N VAL A 523 28.41 17.46 -32.27
CA VAL A 523 27.92 18.81 -32.62
C VAL A 523 28.54 19.22 -33.95
N SER A 524 27.73 19.31 -34.97
CA SER A 524 28.11 19.92 -36.27
C SER A 524 27.28 21.20 -36.44
N ALA A 525 27.72 22.28 -35.81
CA ALA A 525 27.36 23.66 -36.17
C ALA A 525 27.98 24.67 -35.19
N PRO A 526 28.22 25.94 -35.55
CA PRO A 526 28.98 26.90 -34.74
C PRO A 526 28.20 27.39 -33.52
N ALA A 527 28.96 27.61 -32.47
CA ALA A 527 28.48 27.90 -31.13
C ALA A 527 27.78 29.27 -31.01
N SER A 528 26.45 29.26 -30.84
CA SER A 528 25.73 30.39 -30.28
C SER A 528 24.79 29.89 -29.17
N ARG A 529 25.09 30.30 -27.96
CA ARG A 529 24.32 30.17 -26.68
C ARG A 529 23.33 29.00 -26.56
N ILE A 530 23.69 28.01 -25.77
CA ILE A 530 22.80 26.93 -25.30
C ILE A 530 22.14 27.40 -24.00
N GLN A 531 20.83 27.50 -24.00
CA GLN A 531 20.05 27.75 -22.77
C GLN A 531 19.54 26.41 -22.26
N VAL A 532 19.98 26.01 -21.06
CA VAL A 532 19.51 24.80 -20.39
C VAL A 532 18.53 25.22 -19.29
N ILE A 533 17.25 24.90 -19.48
CA ILE A 533 16.24 25.09 -18.44
C ILE A 533 16.19 23.81 -17.60
N VAL A 534 16.57 23.92 -16.32
CA VAL A 534 16.55 22.82 -15.36
C VAL A 534 15.37 23.05 -14.42
N THR A 535 14.29 22.30 -14.61
CA THR A 535 13.20 22.23 -13.61
C THR A 535 13.53 21.10 -12.62
N THR A 536 13.96 21.47 -11.42
CA THR A 536 14.31 20.51 -10.36
C THR A 536 13.42 20.69 -9.15
N SER A 537 13.06 19.59 -8.49
CA SER A 537 12.54 19.67 -7.13
C SER A 537 13.63 20.18 -6.17
N PHE A 538 13.22 20.91 -5.15
CA PHE A 538 14.04 21.72 -4.24
C PHE A 538 15.32 21.05 -3.67
N PHE A 539 15.36 19.71 -3.57
CA PHE A 539 16.49 18.98 -3.00
C PHE A 539 17.69 18.81 -3.97
N LEU A 540 17.45 18.71 -5.26
CA LEU A 540 18.54 18.64 -6.24
C LEU A 540 19.19 20.01 -6.44
N TRP A 541 18.44 21.08 -6.26
CA TRP A 541 18.91 22.44 -6.44
C TRP A 541 19.99 22.83 -5.42
N LEU A 542 19.84 22.44 -4.14
CA LEU A 542 20.85 22.68 -3.10
C LEU A 542 22.18 21.96 -3.36
N SER A 543 22.13 20.77 -3.97
CA SER A 543 23.35 20.01 -4.28
C SER A 543 24.09 20.60 -5.49
N VAL A 544 23.36 21.12 -6.46
CA VAL A 544 23.94 21.78 -7.66
C VAL A 544 24.47 23.18 -7.31
N TRP A 545 23.80 23.92 -6.43
CA TRP A 545 24.22 25.27 -6.01
C TRP A 545 25.55 25.26 -5.23
N ARG A 546 25.79 24.26 -4.36
CA ARG A 546 27.09 24.11 -3.66
C ARG A 546 28.25 23.78 -4.58
N PHE A 547 27.99 23.23 -5.77
CA PHE A 547 29.03 22.87 -6.73
C PHE A 547 29.48 24.06 -7.60
N CYS A 548 28.62 25.05 -7.80
CA CYS A 548 28.88 26.23 -8.65
C CYS A 548 29.54 27.42 -7.96
N GLN A 549 29.80 27.36 -6.65
CA GLN A 549 30.39 28.49 -5.90
C GLN A 549 31.94 28.56 -5.92
N ARG A 550 32.64 27.80 -6.74
CA ARG A 550 34.09 28.01 -6.94
C ARG A 550 34.36 28.64 -8.30
N PRO A 551 35.18 29.71 -8.38
CA PRO A 551 35.49 30.36 -9.63
C PRO A 551 36.39 29.47 -10.49
N CYS A 552 35.90 29.01 -11.62
CA CYS A 552 36.70 28.55 -12.73
C CYS A 552 36.73 29.65 -13.76
N SER A 553 37.88 30.19 -14.01
CA SER A 553 38.15 31.18 -15.05
C SER A 553 37.84 30.55 -16.41
N THR A 554 37.07 31.29 -17.20
CA THR A 554 36.72 31.12 -18.62
C THR A 554 35.44 30.33 -18.91
N LYS A 555 34.43 31.14 -19.22
CA LYS A 555 33.12 30.94 -19.88
C LYS A 555 31.92 30.95 -18.92
N SER A 556 31.30 32.12 -18.91
CA SER A 556 30.15 32.48 -18.07
C SER A 556 28.89 31.71 -18.44
N PHE A 557 28.34 30.97 -17.49
CA PHE A 557 26.97 30.48 -17.55
C PHE A 557 26.08 31.47 -16.79
N ILE A 558 25.06 31.99 -17.44
CA ILE A 558 24.06 32.85 -16.79
C ILE A 558 22.88 31.94 -16.40
N PHE A 559 22.64 31.82 -15.11
CA PHE A 559 21.40 31.23 -14.58
C PHE A 559 20.40 32.35 -14.31
N LEU A 560 19.23 32.26 -14.91
CA LEU A 560 18.09 33.09 -14.55
C LEU A 560 17.11 32.26 -13.71
N PRO A 561 16.72 32.70 -12.51
CA PRO A 561 15.66 32.02 -11.76
C PRO A 561 14.31 32.28 -12.45
N SER A 562 13.53 31.24 -12.65
CA SER A 562 12.14 31.38 -13.07
C SER A 562 11.32 31.90 -11.89
N THR A 563 11.03 33.18 -11.86
CA THR A 563 9.97 33.74 -11.02
C THR A 563 8.63 33.42 -11.66
N SER A 564 7.82 32.65 -10.97
CA SER A 564 6.40 32.49 -11.27
C SER A 564 5.69 33.83 -11.11
N PHE A 565 5.17 34.40 -12.18
CA PHE A 565 4.15 35.45 -12.11
C PHE A 565 2.80 34.81 -11.82
N PHE A 566 2.24 35.14 -10.66
CA PHE A 566 0.81 35.14 -10.43
C PHE A 566 0.29 36.53 -10.79
N SER A 567 -0.64 36.64 -11.70
CA SER A 567 -1.60 37.74 -11.73
C SER A 567 -2.82 37.37 -12.58
N ALA A 568 -3.96 37.58 -11.92
CA ALA A 568 -5.34 37.62 -12.35
C ALA A 568 -5.98 36.32 -12.87
#